data_0209c884bc92113432f74a65a5e550d8
#
_entry.id   0209c884bc92113432f74a65a5e550d8
#
_cell.length_a   1.000
_cell.length_b   1.000
_cell.length_c   1.000
_cell.angle_alpha   90.00
_cell.angle_beta   90.00
_cell.angle_gamma   90.00
#
_symmetry.space_group_name_H-M   'P 1'
#
loop_
_entity.id
_entity.type
_entity.pdbx_description
1 polymer ?
#
loop_
_entity_poly.entity_id
_entity_poly.type
_entity_poly.pdbx_seq_one_letter_code
_entity_poly.pdbx_strand_id
1 'polypeptide(L)'
;MAAGDTGAPAAGGAGKDGEPESPRGPDPDHHAPVSPGASEEEEGASGAVEAGQDDDAPDPEDEPEEGGDATEDDMDEEEEEGDEDEEDAPTHLPFAPAEEESLEETTTVDPSYTISLIRQLIPNGSSVEKEFSDKQGLPEERSVGRKDQLEECGCILWDLAASEPQAELMINNLVIEVLLENLRTANSSRVKEICLGIMGNLACHESVVAAISLKKGLIATVVEQLFLDDVKCLSETFRLLAAILRSSAFVSWAEALLPDEILSRILRIVGKTDNSTLLEKIIDFLSTVIDNRDVIAMLIQPLLKLGLVDRVIGLLTTELERSPDEKLDRSGSLDLVLHFMEELSVIHCVSKAMTSNDRLIKVLVNMIKSPDKVEVASYCASVVIVISNFLTDGKHLVPMISRDLPFLEGLLEVLPEVPDDDQARYALWSILSRVLAQVQGTELNSLSLDRFASLFSGKFGLIKDDLESQVVDEEKLTPEDALLKGWISRCLMAISFFMERWIEEKSSQGNKDAIDNAREVLSYCQKALR
;
A
#
# COMPACT_ATOMS: atom_id res chain seq x y z
N MET A 1 -5.64 -45.52 -42.71
CA MET A 1 -4.59 -46.15 -43.55
C MET A 1 -3.30 -45.87 -42.81
N ALA A 2 -2.85 -46.85 -42.16
CA ALA A 2 -1.66 -47.71 -42.26
C ALA A 2 -0.46 -46.97 -41.68
N ALA A 3 0.09 -47.27 -40.50
CA ALA A 3 0.71 -48.49 -39.98
C ALA A 3 2.19 -48.63 -40.43
N GLY A 4 3.02 -48.87 -39.44
CA GLY A 4 4.37 -49.39 -39.54
C GLY A 4 5.33 -48.65 -38.60
N ASP A 5 5.67 -49.05 -37.51
CA ASP A 5 6.14 -50.27 -36.79
C ASP A 5 7.66 -50.49 -36.94
N THR A 6 8.25 -50.91 -35.82
CA THR A 6 9.55 -51.57 -35.57
C THR A 6 10.78 -50.67 -35.45
N GLY A 7 11.66 -50.83 -34.48
CA GLY A 7 11.95 -51.87 -33.52
C GLY A 7 13.20 -51.52 -32.73
N ALA A 8 13.29 -51.99 -31.52
CA ALA A 8 14.51 -52.13 -30.72
C ALA A 8 15.30 -53.37 -31.20
N PRO A 9 16.55 -53.56 -30.86
CA PRO A 9 16.93 -54.26 -29.63
C PRO A 9 18.24 -53.75 -28.99
N ALA A 10 18.40 -53.75 -27.70
CA ALA A 10 18.78 -54.81 -26.76
C ALA A 10 20.29 -55.16 -26.68
N ALA A 11 20.76 -55.12 -25.44
CA ALA A 11 21.83 -55.89 -24.77
C ALA A 11 23.29 -55.41 -25.00
N GLY A 12 24.11 -55.28 -23.99
CA GLY A 12 24.38 -56.01 -22.80
C GLY A 12 25.77 -55.66 -22.26
N GLY A 13 26.05 -56.01 -20.98
CA GLY A 13 27.37 -56.26 -20.41
C GLY A 13 27.74 -55.35 -19.26
N ALA A 14 27.51 -55.66 -18.05
CA ALA A 14 28.14 -56.43 -17.00
C ALA A 14 29.60 -56.07 -16.65
N GLY A 15 29.83 -55.74 -15.38
CA GLY A 15 31.13 -55.79 -14.70
C GLY A 15 31.27 -54.62 -13.70
N LYS A 16 31.01 -54.80 -12.47
CA LYS A 16 31.77 -55.31 -11.28
C LYS A 16 32.55 -54.23 -10.54
N ASP A 17 32.13 -54.07 -9.29
CA ASP A 17 32.90 -54.03 -8.04
C ASP A 17 33.93 -52.90 -7.80
N GLY A 18 33.76 -52.20 -6.71
CA GLY A 18 34.81 -51.41 -6.09
C GLY A 18 34.35 -50.36 -5.10
N GLU A 19 33.75 -50.69 -3.96
CA GLU A 19 34.10 -50.05 -2.67
C GLU A 19 35.50 -50.52 -2.31
N PRO A 20 36.34 -49.80 -1.56
CA PRO A 20 36.02 -49.32 -0.20
C PRO A 20 36.80 -48.06 0.29
N GLU A 21 36.48 -47.73 1.52
CA GLU A 21 37.33 -47.17 2.58
C GLU A 21 37.37 -45.68 2.78
N SER A 22 36.72 -45.35 3.93
CA SER A 22 37.11 -44.28 4.84
C SER A 22 38.50 -44.46 5.43
N PRO A 23 39.20 -43.43 5.84
CA PRO A 23 39.73 -43.38 7.19
C PRO A 23 39.44 -42.07 7.96
N ARG A 24 38.83 -42.24 9.11
CA ARG A 24 39.29 -41.98 10.51
C ARG A 24 40.08 -40.68 10.69
N GLY A 25 39.53 -39.88 11.65
CA GLY A 25 40.14 -38.77 12.33
C GLY A 25 41.39 -39.14 13.17
N PRO A 26 41.96 -38.16 13.83
CA PRO A 26 41.91 -38.20 15.31
C PRO A 26 41.55 -36.86 15.98
N ASP A 27 40.78 -36.97 17.04
CA ASP A 27 40.83 -36.26 18.30
C ASP A 27 41.95 -36.85 19.15
N PRO A 28 42.34 -36.29 20.33
CA PRO A 28 42.00 -35.07 21.05
C PRO A 28 43.26 -34.38 21.67
N ASP A 29 43.14 -33.26 22.34
CA ASP A 29 43.55 -32.99 23.70
C ASP A 29 43.91 -31.52 24.02
N HIS A 30 43.27 -31.07 25.12
CA HIS A 30 43.79 -30.17 26.17
C HIS A 30 44.07 -28.70 25.89
N HIS A 31 43.33 -27.78 26.41
CA HIS A 31 43.44 -27.20 27.74
C HIS A 31 42.48 -26.04 27.95
N ALA A 32 41.55 -26.14 28.84
CA ALA A 32 41.16 -25.05 29.72
C ALA A 32 42.15 -25.10 30.92
N PRO A 33 42.19 -24.16 31.82
CA PRO A 33 41.27 -23.13 32.25
C PRO A 33 41.93 -21.76 32.54
N VAL A 34 41.18 -20.76 32.95
CA VAL A 34 41.29 -20.03 34.23
C VAL A 34 40.63 -18.66 34.14
N SER A 35 39.50 -18.53 34.81
CA SER A 35 39.16 -17.27 35.48
C SER A 35 40.01 -17.26 36.77
N PRO A 36 40.27 -16.12 37.39
CA PRO A 36 39.30 -15.39 38.20
C PRO A 36 39.59 -13.89 38.33
N GLY A 37 38.69 -13.21 39.02
CA GLY A 37 39.02 -11.94 39.68
C GLY A 37 37.82 -11.02 39.83
N ALA A 38 37.07 -11.27 40.89
CA ALA A 38 36.16 -10.32 41.54
C ALA A 38 36.95 -9.32 42.35
N SER A 39 36.41 -8.14 42.53
CA SER A 39 36.40 -7.27 43.71
C SER A 39 35.50 -6.09 43.35
N GLU A 40 34.29 -5.95 43.91
CA GLU A 40 34.03 -5.45 45.27
C GLU A 40 34.59 -4.05 45.48
N GLU A 41 33.63 -3.25 45.79
CA GLU A 41 33.34 -2.33 46.93
C GLU A 41 33.57 -0.87 46.50
N GLU A 42 32.90 0.15 46.96
CA GLU A 42 31.80 0.40 47.91
C GLU A 42 31.34 1.86 47.74
N GLU A 43 30.09 2.09 48.09
CA GLU A 43 29.53 3.14 48.94
C GLU A 43 29.97 4.61 48.86
N GLY A 44 28.94 5.41 48.96
CA GLY A 44 28.97 6.79 49.47
C GLY A 44 27.82 7.59 48.88
N ALA A 45 26.64 7.53 49.36
CA ALA A 45 25.98 8.14 50.51
C ALA A 45 25.87 9.66 50.44
N SER A 46 24.60 10.10 50.47
CA SER A 46 24.07 11.15 51.30
C SER A 46 24.21 12.62 50.87
N GLY A 47 23.07 13.25 50.77
CA GLY A 47 22.92 14.69 50.80
C GLY A 47 21.49 15.11 50.44
N ALA A 48 20.56 14.84 51.35
CA ALA A 48 19.29 15.55 51.45
C ALA A 48 19.56 16.99 51.96
N VAL A 49 18.67 17.90 51.68
CA VAL A 49 18.10 18.95 52.53
C VAL A 49 17.53 20.06 51.65
N GLU A 50 16.29 20.24 51.82
CA GLU A 50 15.31 21.25 52.18
C GLU A 50 14.91 22.22 51.06
N ALA A 51 13.63 22.21 50.72
CA ALA A 51 12.50 22.96 51.31
C ALA A 51 12.63 24.48 51.19
N GLY A 52 11.76 25.03 50.41
CA GLY A 52 11.45 26.47 50.33
C GLY A 52 10.12 26.64 49.61
N GLN A 53 9.05 26.59 50.40
CA GLN A 53 7.75 27.22 50.13
C GLN A 53 7.94 28.71 49.96
N ASP A 54 7.10 29.28 49.11
CA ASP A 54 6.17 30.40 49.35
C ASP A 54 5.55 30.75 47.98
N ASP A 55 4.25 30.51 47.83
CA ASP A 55 3.14 31.45 47.92
C ASP A 55 3.29 32.70 47.04
N ASP A 56 2.46 32.76 45.98
CA ASP A 56 1.46 33.83 45.85
C ASP A 56 0.61 33.60 44.58
N ALA A 57 -0.63 33.22 44.80
CA ALA A 57 -1.72 33.61 43.93
C ALA A 57 -2.20 35.00 44.38
N PRO A 58 -2.78 35.82 43.51
CA PRO A 58 -4.23 35.84 43.47
C PRO A 58 -4.85 35.98 42.07
N ASP A 59 -5.92 35.29 41.86
CA ASP A 59 -7.16 35.73 41.23
C ASP A 59 -7.77 36.89 42.06
N PRO A 60 -8.76 37.66 41.62
CA PRO A 60 -9.74 37.48 40.54
C PRO A 60 -10.20 38.78 39.81
N GLU A 61 -11.22 38.59 38.94
CA GLU A 61 -12.31 39.51 38.57
C GLU A 61 -12.00 40.69 37.64
N ASP A 62 -12.67 40.66 36.46
CA ASP A 62 -13.86 41.47 36.20
C ASP A 62 -14.37 41.25 34.77
N GLU A 63 -15.54 40.64 34.67
CA GLU A 63 -16.47 40.96 33.58
C GLU A 63 -17.05 42.38 33.83
N PRO A 64 -17.54 43.06 32.80
CA PRO A 64 -18.98 43.17 32.77
C PRO A 64 -19.64 42.95 31.39
N GLU A 65 -20.82 42.46 31.56
CA GLU A 65 -21.95 42.30 30.66
C GLU A 65 -22.44 43.62 30.01
N GLU A 66 -23.40 43.35 29.13
CA GLU A 66 -24.46 44.19 28.55
C GLU A 66 -24.13 44.75 27.15
N GLY A 67 -24.94 44.60 26.16
CA GLY A 67 -26.37 44.25 26.11
C GLY A 67 -26.96 44.79 24.80
N GLY A 68 -27.99 44.14 24.35
CA GLY A 68 -28.99 44.75 23.47
C GLY A 68 -28.70 44.62 21.98
N ASP A 69 -29.56 44.34 21.14
CA ASP A 69 -31.00 44.03 21.10
C ASP A 69 -31.37 43.72 19.64
N ALA A 70 -32.38 42.96 19.49
CA ALA A 70 -33.03 42.51 18.27
C ALA A 70 -33.45 43.66 17.35
N THR A 71 -33.52 43.37 16.04
CA THR A 71 -34.74 43.62 15.29
C THR A 71 -34.73 42.77 14.01
N GLU A 72 -35.73 41.91 13.91
CA GLU A 72 -36.38 41.45 12.69
C GLU A 72 -36.92 42.65 11.92
N ASP A 73 -36.84 42.63 10.62
CA ASP A 73 -37.86 43.22 9.75
C ASP A 73 -37.87 42.50 8.40
N ASP A 74 -38.99 41.84 8.18
CA ASP A 74 -39.57 41.48 6.89
C ASP A 74 -39.83 42.76 6.08
N MET A 75 -39.82 42.67 4.79
CA MET A 75 -40.81 43.19 3.81
C MET A 75 -40.21 43.21 2.40
N ASP A 76 -40.79 42.43 1.58
CA ASP A 76 -41.81 42.74 0.54
C ASP A 76 -41.24 43.04 -0.83
N GLU A 77 -41.82 42.27 -1.73
CA GLU A 77 -41.91 42.38 -3.18
C GLU A 77 -42.25 43.80 -3.64
N GLU A 78 -41.61 44.28 -4.68
CA GLU A 78 -42.28 45.16 -5.67
C GLU A 78 -41.75 44.86 -7.08
N GLU A 79 -42.62 44.37 -7.91
CA GLU A 79 -42.56 44.39 -9.36
C GLU A 79 -42.65 45.85 -9.85
N GLU A 80 -41.75 46.29 -10.74
CA GLU A 80 -42.06 47.41 -11.65
C GLU A 80 -41.75 46.99 -13.08
N GLU A 81 -42.81 46.91 -13.85
CA GLU A 81 -42.86 46.99 -15.31
C GLU A 81 -42.53 48.42 -15.74
N GLY A 82 -41.76 48.56 -16.81
CA GLY A 82 -41.46 49.88 -17.41
C GLY A 82 -40.92 49.73 -18.82
N ASP A 83 -41.84 49.78 -19.73
CA ASP A 83 -41.92 50.16 -21.15
C ASP A 83 -40.66 50.55 -21.93
N GLU A 84 -40.56 49.88 -23.09
CA GLU A 84 -40.40 50.35 -24.48
C GLU A 84 -39.38 51.48 -24.75
N ASP A 85 -38.32 51.12 -25.49
CA ASP A 85 -37.92 51.90 -26.67
C ASP A 85 -37.29 50.98 -27.74
N GLU A 86 -38.01 50.79 -28.81
CA GLU A 86 -37.57 50.18 -30.06
C GLU A 86 -36.55 51.11 -30.75
N GLU A 87 -35.29 50.63 -30.89
CA GLU A 87 -34.42 51.17 -31.96
C GLU A 87 -33.93 50.03 -32.86
N ASP A 88 -34.33 50.16 -34.12
CA ASP A 88 -34.00 49.35 -35.28
C ASP A 88 -32.50 49.02 -35.39
N ALA A 89 -32.15 47.75 -35.28
CA ALA A 89 -30.89 47.20 -35.78
C ALA A 89 -31.15 46.34 -37.04
N PRO A 90 -30.35 46.50 -38.10
CA PRO A 90 -30.62 45.89 -39.39
C PRO A 90 -30.42 44.39 -39.38
N THR A 91 -31.53 43.68 -39.55
CA THR A 91 -31.59 42.27 -39.89
C THR A 91 -31.07 42.03 -41.30
N HIS A 92 -29.86 41.54 -41.44
CA HIS A 92 -29.42 40.73 -42.59
C HIS A 92 -28.00 40.16 -42.34
N LEU A 93 -27.91 39.07 -41.54
CA LEU A 93 -26.84 38.09 -41.70
C LEU A 93 -27.50 36.76 -42.05
N PRO A 94 -27.00 36.05 -43.08
CA PRO A 94 -27.56 34.76 -43.44
C PRO A 94 -27.27 33.75 -42.35
N PHE A 95 -28.32 33.05 -41.92
CA PHE A 95 -28.20 31.86 -41.06
C PHE A 95 -27.27 30.86 -41.73
N ALA A 96 -26.11 30.63 -41.14
CA ALA A 96 -25.34 29.43 -41.40
C ALA A 96 -26.09 28.22 -40.78
N PRO A 97 -26.15 27.09 -41.48
CA PRO A 97 -26.75 25.89 -40.88
C PRO A 97 -25.92 25.51 -39.65
N ALA A 98 -26.63 25.20 -38.55
CA ALA A 98 -26.02 24.63 -37.35
C ALA A 98 -25.48 23.25 -37.72
N GLU A 99 -24.22 23.17 -38.09
CA GLU A 99 -23.44 21.99 -37.94
C GLU A 99 -23.15 21.89 -36.45
N GLU A 100 -23.60 20.82 -35.82
CA GLU A 100 -23.18 20.40 -34.47
C GLU A 100 -21.68 20.06 -34.56
N GLU A 101 -20.84 21.08 -34.63
CA GLU A 101 -19.43 20.94 -34.33
C GLU A 101 -19.32 20.74 -32.82
N SER A 102 -19.02 19.52 -32.40
CA SER A 102 -18.45 19.28 -31.11
C SER A 102 -17.26 20.21 -30.92
N LEU A 103 -17.47 21.28 -30.16
CA LEU A 103 -16.41 22.16 -29.69
C LEU A 103 -15.53 21.35 -28.72
N GLU A 104 -14.70 20.47 -29.25
CA GLU A 104 -13.43 20.16 -28.62
C GLU A 104 -12.62 21.45 -28.74
N GLU A 105 -12.67 22.27 -27.71
CA GLU A 105 -11.70 23.35 -27.51
C GLU A 105 -10.32 22.72 -27.28
N THR A 106 -9.73 22.21 -28.34
CA THR A 106 -8.31 21.94 -28.38
C THR A 106 -7.62 23.29 -28.50
N THR A 107 -7.27 23.86 -27.33
CA THR A 107 -6.26 24.93 -27.31
C THR A 107 -4.94 24.30 -27.77
N THR A 108 -4.72 24.29 -29.07
CA THR A 108 -3.48 23.78 -29.66
C THR A 108 -2.38 24.77 -29.35
N VAL A 109 -1.51 24.41 -28.40
CA VAL A 109 -0.29 25.18 -28.12
C VAL A 109 0.56 25.20 -29.39
N ASP A 110 1.00 26.40 -29.82
CA ASP A 110 1.84 26.58 -31.01
C ASP A 110 3.11 25.70 -30.89
N PRO A 111 3.36 24.78 -31.83
CA PRO A 111 4.57 23.98 -31.86
C PRO A 111 5.87 24.77 -31.71
N SER A 112 5.91 25.99 -32.28
CA SER A 112 7.07 26.88 -32.19
C SER A 112 7.36 27.32 -30.77
N TYR A 113 6.31 27.49 -29.95
CA TYR A 113 6.44 27.81 -28.53
C TYR A 113 7.09 26.66 -27.75
N THR A 114 6.59 25.44 -27.90
CA THR A 114 7.15 24.24 -27.26
C THR A 114 8.63 24.04 -27.66
N ILE A 115 8.96 24.18 -28.94
CA ILE A 115 10.35 24.09 -29.42
C ILE A 115 11.23 25.19 -28.80
N SER A 116 10.68 26.42 -28.66
CA SER A 116 11.39 27.52 -28.01
C SER A 116 11.73 27.20 -26.54
N LEU A 117 10.79 26.61 -25.80
CA LEU A 117 11.01 26.16 -24.40
C LEU A 117 12.08 25.08 -24.31
N ILE A 118 12.06 24.07 -25.19
CA ILE A 118 13.10 23.03 -25.24
C ILE A 118 14.49 23.65 -25.46
N ARG A 119 14.60 24.62 -26.35
CA ARG A 119 15.88 25.31 -26.60
C ARG A 119 16.39 26.09 -25.39
N GLN A 120 15.50 26.63 -24.58
CA GLN A 120 15.85 27.34 -23.35
C GLN A 120 16.35 26.41 -22.25
N LEU A 121 15.96 25.13 -22.28
CA LEU A 121 16.46 24.11 -21.37
C LEU A 121 17.87 23.60 -21.73
N ILE A 122 18.42 23.91 -22.91
CA ILE A 122 19.75 23.44 -23.30
C ILE A 122 20.79 23.99 -22.31
N PRO A 123 21.57 23.13 -21.64
CA PRO A 123 22.60 23.58 -20.72
C PRO A 123 23.65 24.42 -21.45
N ASN A 124 23.92 25.62 -20.98
CA ASN A 124 25.04 26.42 -21.49
C ASN A 124 26.35 25.82 -21.00
N GLY A 125 27.05 25.15 -21.85
CA GLY A 125 28.27 24.47 -21.51
C GLY A 125 28.79 23.53 -22.58
N SER A 126 28.51 23.84 -23.87
CA SER A 126 29.38 23.29 -24.90
C SER A 126 30.76 23.91 -24.69
N SER A 127 31.80 23.07 -24.73
CA SER A 127 33.20 23.35 -24.50
C SER A 127 33.80 24.55 -25.27
N VAL A 128 33.01 25.21 -26.12
CA VAL A 128 33.39 26.38 -26.93
C VAL A 128 33.16 27.70 -26.19
N GLU A 129 32.25 27.79 -25.21
CA GLU A 129 32.03 29.03 -24.45
C GLU A 129 32.98 29.19 -23.24
N LYS A 130 33.59 28.11 -22.74
CA LYS A 130 34.53 28.20 -21.61
C LYS A 130 35.79 28.96 -21.95
N GLU A 131 36.26 28.97 -23.21
CA GLU A 131 37.43 29.72 -23.61
C GLU A 131 37.18 31.24 -23.75
N PHE A 132 35.92 31.67 -23.90
CA PHE A 132 35.56 33.09 -23.99
C PHE A 132 35.09 33.71 -22.67
N SER A 133 34.65 32.92 -21.69
CA SER A 133 34.06 33.40 -20.43
C SER A 133 35.07 33.72 -19.32
N ASP A 134 36.33 33.29 -19.47
CA ASP A 134 37.37 33.48 -18.42
C ASP A 134 37.89 34.93 -18.33
N LYS A 135 37.36 35.85 -19.14
CA LYS A 135 37.87 37.24 -19.18
C LYS A 135 36.90 38.33 -18.69
N GLN A 136 35.67 37.97 -18.30
CA GLN A 136 34.76 38.95 -17.70
C GLN A 136 33.96 38.30 -16.59
N GLY A 137 34.29 38.65 -15.35
CA GLY A 137 33.49 38.30 -14.17
C GLY A 137 32.06 38.81 -14.35
N LEU A 138 31.14 37.90 -14.65
CA LEU A 138 29.71 38.19 -14.73
C LEU A 138 29.15 38.31 -13.30
N PRO A 139 28.36 39.38 -13.01
CA PRO A 139 27.73 39.55 -11.70
C PRO A 139 26.81 38.39 -11.36
N GLU A 140 26.81 37.98 -10.09
CA GLU A 140 25.93 36.91 -9.53
C GLU A 140 24.43 37.13 -9.83
N GLU A 141 23.97 38.37 -9.96
CA GLU A 141 22.58 38.70 -10.28
C GLU A 141 22.08 38.15 -11.63
N ARG A 142 22.97 37.95 -12.62
CA ARG A 142 22.59 37.35 -13.91
C ARG A 142 22.41 35.82 -13.83
N SER A 143 23.00 35.17 -12.85
CA SER A 143 22.88 33.73 -12.68
C SER A 143 21.55 33.35 -12.02
N VAL A 144 21.01 34.16 -11.12
CA VAL A 144 19.74 33.93 -10.43
C VAL A 144 18.55 34.05 -11.39
N GLY A 145 18.45 35.15 -12.15
CA GLY A 145 17.33 35.33 -13.10
C GLY A 145 17.29 34.28 -14.23
N ARG A 146 18.46 33.69 -14.57
CA ARG A 146 18.54 32.63 -15.58
C ARG A 146 18.11 31.26 -15.02
N LYS A 147 18.35 31.00 -13.74
CA LYS A 147 17.91 29.79 -13.08
C LYS A 147 16.39 29.76 -12.95
N ASP A 148 15.79 30.87 -12.52
CA ASP A 148 14.33 31.00 -12.40
C ASP A 148 13.64 30.82 -13.76
N GLN A 149 14.21 31.39 -14.84
CA GLN A 149 13.70 31.22 -16.19
C GLN A 149 13.78 29.75 -16.68
N LEU A 150 14.85 29.03 -16.36
CA LEU A 150 15.01 27.61 -16.73
C LEU A 150 13.98 26.76 -16.00
N GLU A 151 13.77 27.03 -14.71
CA GLU A 151 12.77 26.32 -13.91
C GLU A 151 11.35 26.60 -14.41
N GLU A 152 11.01 27.84 -14.76
CA GLU A 152 9.72 28.23 -15.34
C GLU A 152 9.46 27.54 -16.67
N CYS A 153 10.39 27.60 -17.63
CA CYS A 153 10.28 26.92 -18.91
C CYS A 153 10.13 25.39 -18.73
N GLY A 154 10.85 24.84 -17.77
CA GLY A 154 10.78 23.41 -17.44
C GLY A 154 9.42 23.01 -16.89
N CYS A 155 8.82 23.81 -16.00
CA CYS A 155 7.49 23.54 -15.47
C CYS A 155 6.43 23.58 -16.57
N ILE A 156 6.49 24.55 -17.50
CA ILE A 156 5.57 24.60 -18.64
C ILE A 156 5.72 23.35 -19.52
N LEU A 157 6.94 22.91 -19.81
CA LEU A 157 7.17 21.68 -20.56
C LEU A 157 6.69 20.44 -19.81
N TRP A 158 6.76 20.45 -18.48
CA TRP A 158 6.22 19.36 -17.64
C TRP A 158 4.71 19.21 -17.86
N ASP A 159 3.97 20.32 -17.79
CA ASP A 159 2.53 20.33 -18.02
C ASP A 159 2.19 19.92 -19.45
N LEU A 160 2.90 20.45 -20.45
CA LEU A 160 2.70 20.12 -21.86
C LEU A 160 2.99 18.64 -22.16
N ALA A 161 3.94 18.02 -21.48
CA ALA A 161 4.30 16.60 -21.65
C ALA A 161 3.18 15.63 -21.25
N ALA A 162 2.14 16.10 -20.54
CA ALA A 162 0.96 15.30 -20.23
C ALA A 162 0.05 15.07 -21.46
N SER A 163 0.19 15.89 -22.52
CA SER A 163 -0.56 15.75 -23.77
C SER A 163 0.21 14.92 -24.78
N GLU A 164 -0.38 13.85 -25.31
CA GLU A 164 0.29 12.96 -26.26
C GLU A 164 0.79 13.69 -27.53
N PRO A 165 0.04 14.59 -28.20
CA PRO A 165 0.56 15.34 -29.35
C PRO A 165 1.77 16.21 -29.00
N GLN A 166 1.79 16.80 -27.79
CA GLN A 166 2.93 17.59 -27.34
C GLN A 166 4.12 16.70 -26.96
N ALA A 167 3.87 15.54 -26.37
CA ALA A 167 4.89 14.55 -26.07
C ALA A 167 5.62 14.08 -27.35
N GLU A 168 4.87 13.75 -28.41
CA GLU A 168 5.44 13.39 -29.72
C GLU A 168 6.23 14.56 -30.34
N LEU A 169 5.71 15.78 -30.26
CA LEU A 169 6.42 16.97 -30.73
C LEU A 169 7.74 17.15 -29.97
N MET A 170 7.75 16.97 -28.65
CA MET A 170 8.94 17.10 -27.82
C MET A 170 9.99 16.04 -28.15
N ILE A 171 9.59 14.78 -28.32
CA ILE A 171 10.50 13.69 -28.71
C ILE A 171 11.14 13.97 -30.07
N ASN A 172 10.34 14.42 -31.04
CA ASN A 172 10.82 14.76 -32.37
C ASN A 172 11.78 15.98 -32.38
N ASN A 173 11.77 16.78 -31.30
CA ASN A 173 12.64 17.95 -31.12
C ASN A 173 13.73 17.73 -30.06
N LEU A 174 14.16 16.49 -29.86
CA LEU A 174 15.33 16.11 -29.06
C LEU A 174 15.20 16.47 -27.57
N VAL A 175 13.98 16.49 -27.00
CA VAL A 175 13.80 16.81 -25.58
C VAL A 175 14.56 15.84 -24.68
N ILE A 176 14.60 14.53 -25.02
CA ILE A 176 15.28 13.52 -24.20
C ILE A 176 16.77 13.77 -24.10
N GLU A 177 17.42 14.23 -25.19
CA GLU A 177 18.82 14.63 -25.20
C GLU A 177 19.08 15.77 -24.23
N VAL A 178 18.23 16.78 -24.26
CA VAL A 178 18.34 17.97 -23.41
C VAL A 178 18.11 17.60 -21.93
N LEU A 179 17.09 16.80 -21.64
CA LEU A 179 16.78 16.34 -20.28
C LEU A 179 17.90 15.46 -19.71
N LEU A 180 18.43 14.54 -20.52
CA LEU A 180 19.55 13.68 -20.12
C LEU A 180 20.79 14.49 -19.78
N GLU A 181 21.11 15.51 -20.58
CA GLU A 181 22.28 16.36 -20.32
C GLU A 181 22.08 17.21 -19.05
N ASN A 182 20.85 17.73 -18.83
CA ASN A 182 20.52 18.44 -17.59
C ASN A 182 20.64 17.51 -16.36
N LEU A 183 20.15 16.28 -16.42
CA LEU A 183 20.30 15.32 -15.31
C LEU A 183 21.76 15.05 -14.94
N ARG A 184 22.67 15.05 -15.93
CA ARG A 184 24.10 14.82 -15.74
C ARG A 184 24.84 16.05 -15.22
N THR A 185 24.46 17.22 -15.67
CA THR A 185 25.25 18.45 -15.46
C THR A 185 24.66 19.38 -14.40
N ALA A 186 23.33 19.32 -14.15
CA ALA A 186 22.68 20.23 -13.21
C ALA A 186 23.06 19.93 -11.76
N ASN A 187 23.44 20.97 -11.03
CA ASN A 187 23.66 20.91 -9.58
C ASN A 187 22.38 21.19 -8.78
N SER A 188 21.32 21.74 -9.42
CA SER A 188 20.04 22.04 -8.76
C SER A 188 19.16 20.81 -8.69
N SER A 189 18.74 20.42 -7.49
CA SER A 189 17.73 19.37 -7.29
C SER A 189 16.44 19.71 -8.02
N ARG A 190 16.01 20.99 -8.01
CA ARG A 190 14.79 21.41 -8.69
C ARG A 190 14.85 21.19 -10.20
N VAL A 191 15.97 21.46 -10.84
CA VAL A 191 16.14 21.19 -12.28
C VAL A 191 16.10 19.68 -12.54
N LYS A 192 16.68 18.85 -11.68
CA LYS A 192 16.61 17.39 -11.82
C LYS A 192 15.17 16.88 -11.63
N GLU A 193 14.47 17.37 -10.61
CA GLU A 193 13.05 17.08 -10.36
C GLU A 193 12.22 17.37 -11.61
N ILE A 194 12.35 18.59 -12.19
CA ILE A 194 11.63 18.99 -13.41
C ILE A 194 11.96 18.05 -14.58
N CYS A 195 13.23 17.73 -14.79
CA CYS A 195 13.63 16.80 -15.86
C CYS A 195 13.02 15.41 -15.69
N LEU A 196 13.02 14.88 -14.46
CA LEU A 196 12.40 13.58 -14.14
C LEU A 196 10.88 13.63 -14.30
N GLY A 197 10.26 14.75 -13.88
CA GLY A 197 8.83 14.97 -14.01
C GLY A 197 8.37 15.02 -15.47
N ILE A 198 9.09 15.76 -16.33
CA ILE A 198 8.84 15.76 -17.77
C ILE A 198 8.95 14.35 -18.35
N MET A 199 10.05 13.62 -18.04
CA MET A 199 10.21 12.23 -18.49
C MET A 199 9.11 11.31 -17.99
N GLY A 200 8.64 11.52 -16.74
CA GLY A 200 7.54 10.76 -16.16
C GLY A 200 6.23 10.94 -16.93
N ASN A 201 5.89 12.17 -17.33
CA ASN A 201 4.71 12.43 -18.15
C ASN A 201 4.88 11.85 -19.57
N LEU A 202 6.04 12.04 -20.20
CA LEU A 202 6.34 11.43 -21.50
C LEU A 202 6.21 9.90 -21.47
N ALA A 203 6.65 9.25 -20.39
CA ALA A 203 6.60 7.81 -20.24
C ALA A 203 5.16 7.24 -20.08
N CYS A 204 4.17 8.09 -19.82
CA CYS A 204 2.76 7.68 -19.80
C CYS A 204 2.18 7.44 -21.22
N HIS A 205 2.87 7.87 -22.27
CA HIS A 205 2.41 7.73 -23.65
C HIS A 205 3.14 6.59 -24.36
N GLU A 206 2.43 5.53 -24.71
CA GLU A 206 3.01 4.33 -25.34
C GLU A 206 3.69 4.67 -26.67
N SER A 207 3.19 5.67 -27.42
CA SER A 207 3.77 6.12 -28.70
C SER A 207 5.23 6.60 -28.57
N VAL A 208 5.62 7.13 -27.40
CA VAL A 208 6.95 7.74 -27.20
C VAL A 208 7.87 6.97 -26.25
N VAL A 209 7.32 6.03 -25.45
CA VAL A 209 8.09 5.32 -24.43
C VAL A 209 9.26 4.51 -25.01
N ALA A 210 9.10 3.98 -26.22
CA ALA A 210 10.17 3.26 -26.91
C ALA A 210 11.37 4.18 -27.22
N ALA A 211 11.13 5.43 -27.63
CA ALA A 211 12.18 6.42 -27.89
C ALA A 211 12.96 6.76 -26.62
N ILE A 212 12.26 6.88 -25.48
CA ILE A 212 12.87 7.09 -24.16
C ILE A 212 13.81 5.92 -23.84
N SER A 213 13.33 4.68 -23.98
CA SER A 213 14.07 3.47 -23.59
C SER A 213 15.28 3.18 -24.49
N LEU A 214 15.21 3.57 -25.74
CA LEU A 214 16.31 3.41 -26.70
C LEU A 214 17.43 4.44 -26.53
N LYS A 215 17.21 5.49 -25.74
CA LYS A 215 18.23 6.54 -25.56
C LYS A 215 19.41 6.02 -24.75
N LYS A 216 20.57 5.98 -25.39
CA LYS A 216 21.79 5.46 -24.79
C LYS A 216 22.19 6.24 -23.54
N GLY A 217 22.34 5.52 -22.42
CA GLY A 217 22.80 6.05 -21.15
C GLY A 217 21.69 6.71 -20.32
N LEU A 218 20.46 6.81 -20.83
CA LEU A 218 19.34 7.39 -20.07
C LEU A 218 18.97 6.52 -18.88
N ILE A 219 18.78 5.22 -19.10
CA ILE A 219 18.44 4.26 -18.04
C ILE A 219 19.42 4.34 -16.88
N ALA A 220 20.73 4.28 -17.16
CA ALA A 220 21.75 4.38 -16.13
C ALA A 220 21.68 5.71 -15.37
N THR A 221 21.52 6.84 -16.10
CA THR A 221 21.43 8.17 -15.49
C THR A 221 20.20 8.33 -14.62
N VAL A 222 19.04 7.77 -15.01
CA VAL A 222 17.81 7.80 -14.19
C VAL A 222 17.97 6.92 -12.95
N VAL A 223 18.51 5.70 -13.09
CA VAL A 223 18.76 4.80 -11.96
C VAL A 223 19.75 5.41 -10.96
N GLU A 224 20.75 6.17 -11.41
CA GLU A 224 21.66 6.93 -10.55
C GLU A 224 20.92 7.96 -9.67
N GLN A 225 19.77 8.50 -10.10
CA GLN A 225 19.00 9.45 -9.29
C GLN A 225 18.40 8.80 -8.03
N LEU A 226 18.24 7.48 -7.97
CA LEU A 226 17.85 6.77 -6.74
C LEU A 226 18.84 6.98 -5.59
N PHE A 227 20.08 7.39 -5.86
CA PHE A 227 21.10 7.65 -4.84
C PHE A 227 21.11 9.09 -4.34
N LEU A 228 20.27 9.96 -4.86
CA LEU A 228 20.03 11.28 -4.28
C LEU A 228 19.28 11.14 -2.94
N ASP A 229 19.45 12.13 -2.07
CA ASP A 229 18.69 12.24 -0.81
C ASP A 229 17.60 13.33 -0.87
N ASP A 230 17.27 13.78 -2.08
CA ASP A 230 16.21 14.76 -2.34
C ASP A 230 14.88 14.04 -2.55
N VAL A 231 13.89 14.36 -1.70
CA VAL A 231 12.57 13.71 -1.68
C VAL A 231 11.82 13.89 -3.00
N LYS A 232 11.87 15.10 -3.59
CA LYS A 232 11.15 15.41 -4.82
C LYS A 232 11.76 14.70 -6.02
N CYS A 233 13.10 14.70 -6.13
CA CYS A 233 13.79 13.93 -7.15
C CYS A 233 13.50 12.44 -7.05
N LEU A 234 13.48 11.88 -5.83
CA LEU A 234 13.15 10.48 -5.60
C LEU A 234 11.70 10.17 -5.98
N SER A 235 10.74 11.03 -5.60
CA SER A 235 9.32 10.86 -5.96
C SER A 235 9.13 10.81 -7.47
N GLU A 236 9.75 11.73 -8.22
CA GLU A 236 9.66 11.73 -9.68
C GLU A 236 10.41 10.56 -10.31
N THR A 237 11.51 10.12 -9.72
CA THR A 237 12.23 8.93 -10.19
C THR A 237 11.36 7.67 -10.05
N PHE A 238 10.70 7.47 -8.90
CA PHE A 238 9.80 6.32 -8.72
C PHE A 238 8.58 6.41 -9.62
N ARG A 239 7.99 7.60 -9.82
CA ARG A 239 6.88 7.81 -10.75
C ARG A 239 7.27 7.45 -12.19
N LEU A 240 8.44 7.91 -12.65
CA LEU A 240 8.98 7.57 -13.97
C LEU A 240 9.22 6.07 -14.11
N LEU A 241 9.86 5.43 -13.12
CA LEU A 241 10.12 3.99 -13.14
C LEU A 241 8.80 3.18 -13.18
N ALA A 242 7.80 3.56 -12.38
CA ALA A 242 6.49 2.93 -12.41
C ALA A 242 5.80 3.07 -13.78
N ALA A 243 5.79 4.27 -14.38
CA ALA A 243 5.21 4.50 -15.70
C ALA A 243 5.87 3.60 -16.77
N ILE A 244 7.18 3.48 -16.75
CA ILE A 244 7.90 2.66 -17.73
C ILE A 244 7.69 1.16 -17.49
N LEU A 245 7.66 0.70 -16.24
CA LEU A 245 7.42 -0.72 -15.94
C LEU A 245 5.99 -1.17 -16.29
N ARG A 246 5.03 -0.23 -16.45
CA ARG A 246 3.69 -0.49 -16.99
C ARG A 246 3.66 -0.56 -18.52
N SER A 247 4.66 0.00 -19.20
CA SER A 247 4.73 0.10 -20.66
C SER A 247 5.33 -1.14 -21.31
N SER A 248 5.26 -1.22 -22.64
CA SER A 248 5.91 -2.29 -23.43
C SER A 248 7.45 -2.29 -23.36
N ALA A 249 8.07 -1.20 -22.91
CA ALA A 249 9.52 -1.03 -22.87
C ALA A 249 10.19 -1.47 -21.53
N PHE A 250 9.47 -2.14 -20.65
CA PHE A 250 9.88 -2.45 -19.26
C PHE A 250 11.17 -3.27 -19.15
N VAL A 251 11.47 -4.16 -20.10
CA VAL A 251 12.51 -5.20 -19.96
C VAL A 251 13.88 -4.61 -19.60
N SER A 252 14.37 -3.67 -20.40
CA SER A 252 15.69 -3.06 -20.18
C SER A 252 15.79 -2.26 -18.88
N TRP A 253 14.66 -1.71 -18.40
CA TRP A 253 14.59 -1.00 -17.15
C TRP A 253 14.55 -1.95 -15.95
N ALA A 254 13.78 -3.04 -16.05
CA ALA A 254 13.79 -4.08 -15.04
C ALA A 254 15.17 -4.73 -14.89
N GLU A 255 15.86 -5.00 -16.01
CA GLU A 255 17.25 -5.48 -16.01
C GLU A 255 18.21 -4.50 -15.31
N ALA A 256 18.04 -3.19 -15.54
CA ALA A 256 18.86 -2.17 -14.92
C ALA A 256 18.64 -2.04 -13.40
N LEU A 257 17.49 -2.48 -12.89
CA LEU A 257 17.17 -2.49 -11.45
C LEU A 257 17.70 -3.74 -10.72
N LEU A 258 18.09 -4.81 -11.44
CA LEU A 258 18.52 -6.08 -10.84
C LEU A 258 19.75 -6.01 -9.91
N PRO A 259 20.74 -5.11 -10.09
CA PRO A 259 21.89 -5.07 -9.19
C PRO A 259 21.48 -4.94 -7.73
N ASP A 260 22.05 -5.77 -6.86
CA ASP A 260 21.76 -5.82 -5.42
C ASP A 260 21.92 -4.44 -4.74
N GLU A 261 22.83 -3.59 -5.23
CA GLU A 261 23.06 -2.23 -4.73
C GLU A 261 21.84 -1.33 -4.95
N ILE A 262 21.23 -1.42 -6.14
CA ILE A 262 20.06 -0.62 -6.52
C ILE A 262 18.85 -1.08 -5.72
N LEU A 263 18.56 -2.39 -5.70
CA LEU A 263 17.45 -2.95 -4.93
C LEU A 263 17.61 -2.68 -3.43
N SER A 264 18.83 -2.79 -2.89
CA SER A 264 19.10 -2.44 -1.48
C SER A 264 18.88 -0.95 -1.22
N ARG A 265 19.19 -0.07 -2.19
CA ARG A 265 18.90 1.37 -2.06
C ARG A 265 17.39 1.63 -2.03
N ILE A 266 16.62 1.01 -2.93
CA ILE A 266 15.15 1.09 -2.95
C ILE A 266 14.59 0.65 -1.60
N LEU A 267 14.94 -0.54 -1.11
CA LEU A 267 14.46 -1.05 0.17
C LEU A 267 14.88 -0.18 1.37
N ARG A 268 16.02 0.50 1.29
CA ARG A 268 16.46 1.44 2.32
C ARG A 268 15.61 2.72 2.33
N ILE A 269 15.19 3.21 1.15
CA ILE A 269 14.31 4.38 1.04
C ILE A 269 12.95 4.01 1.63
N VAL A 270 12.36 2.85 1.26
CA VAL A 270 11.12 2.33 1.85
C VAL A 270 11.15 2.34 3.38
N GLY A 271 12.22 1.82 3.97
CA GLY A 271 12.32 1.66 5.42
C GLY A 271 12.75 2.92 6.19
N LYS A 272 12.96 4.07 5.52
CA LYS A 272 13.47 5.30 6.16
C LYS A 272 12.67 6.55 5.83
N THR A 273 11.78 6.50 4.83
CA THR A 273 11.05 7.71 4.44
C THR A 273 9.97 8.07 5.46
N ASP A 274 10.02 9.33 5.91
CA ASP A 274 8.97 9.94 6.73
C ASP A 274 8.02 10.80 5.89
N ASN A 275 8.28 10.92 4.59
CA ASN A 275 7.45 11.70 3.68
C ASN A 275 6.37 10.84 3.04
N SER A 276 5.08 11.22 3.23
CA SER A 276 3.92 10.47 2.74
C SER A 276 3.86 10.40 1.20
N THR A 277 4.15 11.50 0.52
CA THR A 277 4.15 11.54 -0.95
C THR A 277 5.22 10.62 -1.54
N LEU A 278 6.43 10.63 -0.97
CA LEU A 278 7.49 9.72 -1.41
C LEU A 278 7.10 8.26 -1.12
N LEU A 279 6.51 7.98 0.03
CA LEU A 279 6.02 6.64 0.37
C LEU A 279 4.97 6.16 -0.65
N GLU A 280 4.01 7.01 -1.00
CA GLU A 280 3.01 6.71 -2.03
C GLU A 280 3.67 6.32 -3.37
N LYS A 281 4.63 7.12 -3.85
CA LYS A 281 5.31 6.83 -5.12
C LYS A 281 6.17 5.56 -5.09
N ILE A 282 6.77 5.25 -3.95
CA ILE A 282 7.53 4.00 -3.79
C ILE A 282 6.60 2.79 -3.77
N ILE A 283 5.47 2.88 -3.07
CA ILE A 283 4.50 1.79 -3.03
C ILE A 283 3.88 1.60 -4.42
N ASP A 284 3.46 2.65 -5.11
CA ASP A 284 2.97 2.58 -6.49
C ASP A 284 4.00 1.90 -7.44
N PHE A 285 5.28 2.21 -7.29
CA PHE A 285 6.34 1.53 -8.01
C PHE A 285 6.44 0.04 -7.65
N LEU A 286 6.39 -0.31 -6.36
CA LEU A 286 6.48 -1.71 -5.92
C LEU A 286 5.24 -2.51 -6.31
N SER A 287 4.03 -1.93 -6.24
CA SER A 287 2.79 -2.52 -6.75
C SER A 287 2.88 -2.75 -8.26
N THR A 288 3.45 -1.81 -9.01
CA THR A 288 3.73 -1.99 -10.44
C THR A 288 4.67 -3.17 -10.71
N VAL A 289 5.67 -3.38 -9.87
CA VAL A 289 6.57 -4.57 -9.97
C VAL A 289 5.78 -5.86 -9.75
N ILE A 290 4.77 -5.84 -8.88
CA ILE A 290 3.93 -7.00 -8.56
C ILE A 290 2.95 -7.29 -9.69
N ASP A 291 2.31 -6.28 -10.22
CA ASP A 291 1.25 -6.40 -11.23
C ASP A 291 1.78 -6.89 -12.60
N ASN A 292 3.00 -6.50 -12.93
CA ASN A 292 3.61 -6.94 -14.19
C ASN A 292 4.25 -8.33 -14.02
N ARG A 293 3.62 -9.33 -14.64
CA ARG A 293 4.00 -10.75 -14.54
C ARG A 293 5.47 -11.02 -14.88
N ASP A 294 6.02 -10.32 -15.85
CA ASP A 294 7.39 -10.53 -16.29
C ASP A 294 8.38 -9.80 -15.38
N VAL A 295 8.02 -8.60 -14.90
CA VAL A 295 8.83 -7.82 -13.95
C VAL A 295 8.90 -8.52 -12.58
N ILE A 296 7.77 -9.03 -12.08
CA ILE A 296 7.76 -9.78 -10.81
C ILE A 296 8.63 -11.04 -10.90
N ALA A 297 8.59 -11.75 -12.03
CA ALA A 297 9.43 -12.94 -12.24
C ALA A 297 10.93 -12.61 -12.15
N MET A 298 11.33 -11.39 -12.55
CA MET A 298 12.72 -10.93 -12.48
C MET A 298 13.12 -10.41 -11.09
N LEU A 299 12.27 -9.61 -10.43
CA LEU A 299 12.66 -8.79 -9.28
C LEU A 299 12.25 -9.36 -7.93
N ILE A 300 11.20 -10.20 -7.84
CA ILE A 300 10.65 -10.61 -6.53
C ILE A 300 11.64 -11.43 -5.69
N GLN A 301 12.36 -12.37 -6.30
CA GLN A 301 13.31 -13.21 -5.56
C GLN A 301 14.53 -12.42 -5.06
N PRO A 302 15.17 -11.54 -5.85
CA PRO A 302 16.16 -10.59 -5.36
C PRO A 302 15.65 -9.70 -4.23
N LEU A 303 14.46 -9.11 -4.36
CA LEU A 303 13.85 -8.26 -3.32
C LEU A 303 13.61 -9.03 -2.02
N LEU A 304 13.07 -10.26 -2.10
CA LEU A 304 12.89 -11.11 -0.92
C LEU A 304 14.23 -11.42 -0.22
N LYS A 305 15.26 -11.77 -0.99
CA LYS A 305 16.60 -12.06 -0.46
C LYS A 305 17.22 -10.84 0.25
N LEU A 306 16.93 -9.64 -0.24
CA LEU A 306 17.42 -8.39 0.33
C LEU A 306 16.56 -7.85 1.47
N GLY A 307 15.49 -8.57 1.86
CA GLY A 307 14.70 -8.29 3.05
C GLY A 307 13.48 -7.41 2.81
N LEU A 308 12.80 -7.52 1.65
CA LEU A 308 11.54 -6.81 1.35
C LEU A 308 10.53 -6.98 2.48
N VAL A 309 10.29 -8.23 2.91
CA VAL A 309 9.31 -8.55 3.98
C VAL A 309 9.64 -7.81 5.27
N ASP A 310 10.90 -7.81 5.70
CA ASP A 310 11.30 -7.13 6.93
C ASP A 310 11.13 -5.61 6.83
N ARG A 311 11.31 -5.03 5.64
CA ARG A 311 11.10 -3.59 5.43
C ARG A 311 9.62 -3.21 5.50
N VAL A 312 8.76 -4.00 4.87
CA VAL A 312 7.31 -3.77 4.90
C VAL A 312 6.75 -3.95 6.31
N ILE A 313 7.19 -4.98 7.04
CA ILE A 313 6.80 -5.18 8.45
C ILE A 313 7.30 -4.02 9.33
N GLY A 314 8.53 -3.57 9.10
CA GLY A 314 9.08 -2.41 9.78
C GLY A 314 8.25 -1.15 9.53
N LEU A 315 7.86 -0.91 8.28
CA LEU A 315 7.01 0.22 7.90
C LEU A 315 5.65 0.15 8.57
N LEU A 316 4.94 -1.00 8.50
CA LEU A 316 3.66 -1.21 9.20
C LEU A 316 3.79 -0.90 10.70
N THR A 317 4.84 -1.41 11.34
CA THR A 317 5.05 -1.20 12.78
C THR A 317 5.27 0.28 13.10
N THR A 318 6.03 0.98 12.26
CA THR A 318 6.29 2.42 12.43
C THR A 318 5.01 3.23 12.28
N GLU A 319 4.18 2.95 11.26
CA GLU A 319 2.90 3.67 11.07
C GLU A 319 1.93 3.43 12.24
N LEU A 320 1.89 2.22 12.80
CA LEU A 320 1.05 1.91 13.95
C LEU A 320 1.52 2.59 15.25
N GLU A 321 2.83 2.73 15.44
CA GLU A 321 3.44 3.32 16.64
C GLU A 321 3.46 4.87 16.63
N ARG A 322 3.05 5.53 15.54
CA ARG A 322 3.01 7.00 15.43
C ARG A 322 2.03 7.63 16.40
N SER A 323 2.36 8.83 16.84
CA SER A 323 1.47 9.64 17.67
C SER A 323 0.19 10.06 16.90
N PRO A 324 -0.93 10.37 17.59
CA PRO A 324 -2.16 10.83 16.93
C PRO A 324 -1.95 12.05 16.02
N ASP A 325 -1.12 13.02 16.44
CA ASP A 325 -0.82 14.22 15.65
C ASP A 325 -0.06 13.87 14.36
N GLU A 326 0.94 12.98 14.45
CA GLU A 326 1.69 12.50 13.27
C GLU A 326 0.83 11.67 12.34
N LYS A 327 -0.17 10.94 12.86
CA LYS A 327 -1.12 10.18 12.04
C LYS A 327 -2.01 11.10 11.22
N LEU A 328 -2.39 12.26 11.75
CA LEU A 328 -3.20 13.24 11.01
C LEU A 328 -2.45 13.79 9.79
N ASP A 329 -1.18 14.10 9.96
CA ASP A 329 -0.33 14.62 8.87
C ASP A 329 -0.05 13.55 7.77
N ARG A 330 -0.17 12.27 8.12
CA ARG A 330 0.04 11.12 7.23
C ARG A 330 -1.22 10.28 7.06
N SER A 331 -2.35 10.94 7.00
CA SER A 331 -3.63 10.27 6.73
C SER A 331 -3.53 9.39 5.48
N GLY A 332 -3.94 8.13 5.59
CA GLY A 332 -3.89 7.15 4.51
C GLY A 332 -2.57 6.39 4.36
N SER A 333 -1.48 6.76 5.07
CA SER A 333 -0.22 6.00 4.97
C SER A 333 -0.35 4.57 5.48
N LEU A 334 -1.11 4.35 6.56
CA LEU A 334 -1.37 3.03 7.11
C LEU A 334 -2.19 2.18 6.13
N ASP A 335 -3.26 2.76 5.55
CA ASP A 335 -4.11 2.08 4.57
C ASP A 335 -3.30 1.69 3.33
N LEU A 336 -2.45 2.59 2.85
CA LEU A 336 -1.55 2.35 1.73
C LEU A 336 -0.58 1.16 1.99
N VAL A 337 0.00 1.10 3.20
CA VAL A 337 0.90 0.00 3.59
C VAL A 337 0.15 -1.31 3.71
N LEU A 338 -1.05 -1.30 4.28
CA LEU A 338 -1.87 -2.50 4.43
C LEU A 338 -2.37 -3.01 3.08
N HIS A 339 -2.80 -2.12 2.19
CA HIS A 339 -3.19 -2.50 0.84
C HIS A 339 -2.01 -3.13 0.07
N PHE A 340 -0.82 -2.55 0.17
CA PHE A 340 0.38 -3.16 -0.41
C PHE A 340 0.71 -4.52 0.21
N MET A 341 0.49 -4.71 1.51
CA MET A 341 0.64 -6.02 2.16
C MET A 341 -0.40 -7.03 1.68
N GLU A 342 -1.60 -6.58 1.35
CA GLU A 342 -2.65 -7.40 0.73
C GLU A 342 -2.17 -7.93 -0.63
N GLU A 343 -1.69 -7.06 -1.52
CA GLU A 343 -1.10 -7.46 -2.81
C GLU A 343 0.05 -8.47 -2.62
N LEU A 344 0.97 -8.19 -1.70
CA LEU A 344 2.08 -9.09 -1.38
C LEU A 344 1.62 -10.45 -0.86
N SER A 345 0.53 -10.50 -0.10
CA SER A 345 0.03 -11.72 0.54
C SER A 345 -0.51 -12.76 -0.44
N VAL A 346 -0.87 -12.35 -1.66
CA VAL A 346 -1.32 -13.24 -2.73
C VAL A 346 -0.14 -13.97 -3.39
N ILE A 347 1.07 -13.41 -3.32
CA ILE A 347 2.25 -13.99 -3.94
C ILE A 347 2.80 -15.10 -3.05
N HIS A 348 2.67 -16.34 -3.47
CA HIS A 348 2.99 -17.53 -2.65
C HIS A 348 4.36 -17.48 -1.95
N CYS A 349 5.44 -17.08 -2.66
CA CYS A 349 6.77 -17.02 -2.04
C CYS A 349 6.90 -15.91 -1.00
N VAL A 350 6.19 -14.79 -1.17
CA VAL A 350 6.15 -13.67 -0.23
C VAL A 350 5.26 -14.02 0.95
N SER A 351 4.05 -14.52 0.71
CA SER A 351 3.11 -15.02 1.72
C SER A 351 3.78 -16.02 2.66
N LYS A 352 4.54 -16.97 2.10
CA LYS A 352 5.30 -17.94 2.90
C LYS A 352 6.39 -17.29 3.76
N ALA A 353 7.08 -16.27 3.28
CA ALA A 353 8.06 -15.52 4.05
C ALA A 353 7.37 -14.70 5.17
N MET A 354 6.26 -14.04 4.86
CA MET A 354 5.47 -13.24 5.80
C MET A 354 4.86 -14.12 6.92
N THR A 355 4.29 -15.28 6.58
CA THR A 355 3.71 -16.23 7.56
C THR A 355 4.72 -16.85 8.50
N SER A 356 6.00 -16.81 8.17
CA SER A 356 7.10 -17.25 9.04
C SER A 356 7.50 -16.18 10.07
N ASN A 357 6.93 -14.97 10.00
CA ASN A 357 7.25 -13.88 10.92
C ASN A 357 6.20 -13.75 12.02
N ASP A 358 6.49 -14.34 13.21
CA ASP A 358 5.59 -14.32 14.36
C ASP A 358 5.23 -12.90 14.84
N ARG A 359 6.11 -11.91 14.63
CA ARG A 359 5.83 -10.52 15.01
C ARG A 359 4.71 -9.94 14.15
N LEU A 360 4.76 -10.15 12.84
CA LEU A 360 3.73 -9.71 11.91
C LEU A 360 2.37 -10.31 12.27
N ILE A 361 2.33 -11.64 12.47
CA ILE A 361 1.08 -12.31 12.82
C ILE A 361 0.47 -11.75 14.11
N LYS A 362 1.30 -11.48 15.12
CA LYS A 362 0.83 -10.86 16.38
C LYS A 362 0.30 -9.45 16.18
N VAL A 363 0.95 -8.65 15.32
CA VAL A 363 0.50 -7.28 15.00
C VAL A 363 -0.87 -7.32 14.34
N LEU A 364 -1.04 -8.10 13.27
CA LEU A 364 -2.31 -8.22 12.54
C LEU A 364 -3.44 -8.76 13.44
N VAL A 365 -3.17 -9.79 14.23
CA VAL A 365 -4.14 -10.34 15.20
C VAL A 365 -4.54 -9.29 16.24
N ASN A 366 -3.60 -8.46 16.72
CA ASN A 366 -3.90 -7.42 17.69
C ASN A 366 -4.70 -6.25 17.08
N MET A 367 -4.51 -5.92 15.80
CA MET A 367 -5.33 -4.94 15.09
C MET A 367 -6.81 -5.37 15.08
N ILE A 368 -7.09 -6.65 14.81
CA ILE A 368 -8.46 -7.19 14.85
C ILE A 368 -9.07 -7.15 16.26
N LYS A 369 -8.25 -7.28 17.31
CA LYS A 369 -8.71 -7.21 18.71
C LYS A 369 -8.96 -5.80 19.21
N SER A 370 -8.60 -4.77 18.47
CA SER A 370 -8.80 -3.37 18.90
C SER A 370 -10.26 -3.13 19.27
N PRO A 371 -10.53 -2.49 20.42
CA PRO A 371 -11.90 -2.24 20.86
C PRO A 371 -12.60 -1.15 20.04
N ASP A 372 -11.86 -0.24 19.45
CA ASP A 372 -12.39 0.82 18.61
C ASP A 372 -12.41 0.39 17.15
N LYS A 373 -13.54 -0.21 16.74
CA LYS A 373 -13.73 -0.65 15.36
C LYS A 373 -14.03 0.50 14.40
N VAL A 374 -14.67 1.55 14.88
CA VAL A 374 -15.04 2.70 14.03
C VAL A 374 -13.78 3.45 13.58
N GLU A 375 -12.81 3.67 14.50
CA GLU A 375 -11.53 4.29 14.14
C GLU A 375 -10.71 3.40 13.18
N VAL A 376 -10.85 2.08 13.29
CA VAL A 376 -10.03 1.11 12.56
C VAL A 376 -10.77 0.44 11.39
N ALA A 377 -12.01 0.82 11.10
CA ALA A 377 -12.85 0.20 10.07
C ALA A 377 -12.16 0.19 8.70
N SER A 378 -11.51 1.30 8.30
CA SER A 378 -10.85 1.43 7.00
C SER A 378 -9.78 0.37 6.76
N TYR A 379 -8.99 0.04 7.78
CA TYR A 379 -7.91 -0.93 7.62
C TYR A 379 -8.25 -2.37 8.05
N CYS A 380 -9.38 -2.60 8.75
CA CYS A 380 -9.80 -3.95 9.11
C CYS A 380 -10.04 -4.82 7.87
N ALA A 381 -10.56 -4.27 6.79
CA ALA A 381 -10.77 -4.97 5.53
C ALA A 381 -9.46 -5.59 5.01
N SER A 382 -8.43 -4.78 4.78
CA SER A 382 -7.13 -5.28 4.32
C SER A 382 -6.49 -6.27 5.29
N VAL A 383 -6.61 -6.04 6.60
CA VAL A 383 -6.05 -6.95 7.62
C VAL A 383 -6.70 -8.33 7.56
N VAL A 384 -8.03 -8.42 7.42
CA VAL A 384 -8.69 -9.73 7.33
C VAL A 384 -8.38 -10.44 6.03
N ILE A 385 -8.23 -9.72 4.90
CA ILE A 385 -7.82 -10.29 3.63
C ILE A 385 -6.40 -10.88 3.74
N VAL A 386 -5.45 -10.12 4.30
CA VAL A 386 -4.07 -10.59 4.54
C VAL A 386 -4.05 -11.83 5.43
N ILE A 387 -4.80 -11.84 6.53
CA ILE A 387 -4.88 -13.01 7.42
C ILE A 387 -5.49 -14.21 6.68
N SER A 388 -6.56 -14.02 5.89
CA SER A 388 -7.17 -15.10 5.10
C SER A 388 -6.20 -15.73 4.12
N ASN A 389 -5.42 -14.90 3.40
CA ASN A 389 -4.39 -15.34 2.48
C ASN A 389 -3.29 -16.13 3.22
N PHE A 390 -2.84 -15.64 4.37
CA PHE A 390 -1.87 -16.32 5.21
C PHE A 390 -2.35 -17.70 5.69
N LEU A 391 -3.62 -17.85 6.05
CA LEU A 391 -4.18 -19.13 6.46
C LEU A 391 -4.30 -20.14 5.31
N THR A 392 -4.21 -19.69 4.07
CA THR A 392 -4.19 -20.57 2.91
C THR A 392 -2.83 -21.25 2.78
N ASP A 393 -1.75 -20.51 2.95
CA ASP A 393 -0.37 -20.98 2.83
C ASP A 393 0.20 -21.50 4.17
N GLY A 394 -0.14 -20.83 5.27
CA GLY A 394 0.38 -21.09 6.62
C GLY A 394 -0.57 -21.91 7.50
N LYS A 395 -0.83 -23.18 7.16
CA LYS A 395 -1.73 -24.06 7.93
C LYS A 395 -1.35 -24.19 9.41
N HIS A 396 -0.10 -23.93 9.78
CA HIS A 396 0.39 -23.94 11.15
C HIS A 396 -0.15 -22.79 12.01
N LEU A 397 -0.65 -21.72 11.36
CA LEU A 397 -1.21 -20.56 12.06
C LEU A 397 -2.60 -20.82 12.64
N VAL A 398 -3.41 -21.69 11.99
CA VAL A 398 -4.79 -21.95 12.41
C VAL A 398 -4.86 -22.45 13.86
N PRO A 399 -4.05 -23.44 14.32
CA PRO A 399 -4.08 -23.87 15.72
C PRO A 399 -3.64 -22.78 16.73
N MET A 400 -2.84 -21.83 16.30
CA MET A 400 -2.39 -20.71 17.14
C MET A 400 -3.53 -19.70 17.37
N ILE A 401 -4.17 -19.24 16.29
CA ILE A 401 -5.22 -18.22 16.37
C ILE A 401 -6.56 -18.79 16.84
N SER A 402 -6.83 -20.09 16.65
CA SER A 402 -8.09 -20.74 17.05
C SER A 402 -8.35 -20.74 18.55
N ARG A 403 -7.31 -20.56 19.37
CA ARG A 403 -7.40 -20.50 20.84
C ARG A 403 -7.58 -19.07 21.36
N ASP A 404 -7.49 -18.09 20.49
CA ASP A 404 -7.57 -16.66 20.83
C ASP A 404 -9.02 -16.17 20.69
N LEU A 405 -9.80 -16.31 21.78
CA LEU A 405 -11.20 -15.87 21.80
C LEU A 405 -11.39 -14.36 21.53
N PRO A 406 -10.56 -13.44 22.09
CA PRO A 406 -10.62 -12.04 21.73
C PRO A 406 -10.42 -11.78 20.22
N PHE A 407 -9.62 -12.58 19.54
CA PHE A 407 -9.48 -12.49 18.10
C PHE A 407 -10.76 -12.90 17.36
N LEU A 408 -11.40 -13.99 17.80
CA LEU A 408 -12.69 -14.42 17.25
C LEU A 408 -13.80 -13.39 17.51
N GLU A 409 -13.82 -12.79 18.69
CA GLU A 409 -14.75 -11.72 19.02
C GLU A 409 -14.53 -10.50 18.08
N GLY A 410 -13.27 -10.09 17.90
CA GLY A 410 -12.91 -9.01 17.00
C GLY A 410 -13.30 -9.29 15.55
N LEU A 411 -13.15 -10.53 15.05
CA LEU A 411 -13.62 -10.89 13.70
C LEU A 411 -15.13 -10.73 13.53
N LEU A 412 -15.92 -11.11 14.54
CA LEU A 412 -17.38 -10.93 14.51
C LEU A 412 -17.77 -9.44 14.54
N GLU A 413 -17.00 -8.63 15.27
CA GLU A 413 -17.22 -7.18 15.33
C GLU A 413 -16.81 -6.44 14.04
N VAL A 414 -16.00 -7.03 13.18
CA VAL A 414 -15.65 -6.46 11.87
C VAL A 414 -16.75 -6.71 10.82
N LEU A 415 -17.62 -7.71 11.00
CA LEU A 415 -18.69 -8.03 10.03
C LEU A 415 -19.55 -6.80 9.65
N PRO A 416 -20.08 -6.01 10.61
CA PRO A 416 -20.87 -4.82 10.28
C PRO A 416 -20.06 -3.65 9.72
N GLU A 417 -18.74 -3.66 9.85
CA GLU A 417 -17.87 -2.56 9.39
C GLU A 417 -17.47 -2.69 7.92
N VAL A 418 -17.74 -3.83 7.29
CA VAL A 418 -17.39 -4.13 5.89
C VAL A 418 -18.60 -4.60 5.06
N PRO A 419 -19.74 -3.89 5.12
CA PRO A 419 -20.99 -4.38 4.50
C PRO A 419 -20.90 -4.43 2.98
N ASP A 420 -20.16 -3.51 2.37
CA ASP A 420 -20.04 -3.33 0.92
C ASP A 420 -18.72 -3.88 0.35
N ASP A 421 -17.87 -4.49 1.18
CA ASP A 421 -16.61 -5.11 0.76
C ASP A 421 -16.74 -6.63 0.69
N ASP A 422 -17.12 -7.13 -0.48
CA ASP A 422 -17.26 -8.56 -0.73
C ASP A 422 -15.98 -9.34 -0.45
N GLN A 423 -14.82 -8.79 -0.76
CA GLN A 423 -13.53 -9.46 -0.57
C GLN A 423 -13.19 -9.61 0.91
N ALA A 424 -13.33 -8.55 1.69
CA ALA A 424 -13.13 -8.60 3.14
C ALA A 424 -14.14 -9.55 3.80
N ARG A 425 -15.37 -9.56 3.36
CA ARG A 425 -16.41 -10.45 3.84
C ARG A 425 -16.10 -11.91 3.53
N TYR A 426 -15.67 -12.23 2.32
CA TYR A 426 -15.20 -13.57 1.97
C TYR A 426 -14.03 -14.01 2.85
N ALA A 427 -13.09 -13.09 3.08
CA ALA A 427 -11.95 -13.32 3.97
C ALA A 427 -12.39 -13.64 5.41
N LEU A 428 -13.32 -12.86 5.98
CA LEU A 428 -13.88 -13.07 7.31
C LEU A 428 -14.51 -14.46 7.46
N TRP A 429 -15.43 -14.84 6.57
CA TRP A 429 -16.09 -16.15 6.61
C TRP A 429 -15.11 -17.30 6.36
N SER A 430 -14.10 -17.11 5.51
CA SER A 430 -13.01 -18.06 5.30
C SER A 430 -12.22 -18.30 6.58
N ILE A 431 -11.81 -17.23 7.29
CA ILE A 431 -11.08 -17.30 8.55
C ILE A 431 -11.95 -18.01 9.62
N LEU A 432 -13.16 -17.52 9.83
CA LEU A 432 -14.11 -18.10 10.81
C LEU A 432 -14.32 -19.60 10.56
N SER A 433 -14.58 -19.99 9.31
CA SER A 433 -14.75 -21.40 8.93
C SER A 433 -13.56 -22.27 9.30
N ARG A 434 -12.34 -21.81 9.02
CA ARG A 434 -11.11 -22.58 9.31
C ARG A 434 -10.82 -22.66 10.81
N VAL A 435 -11.00 -21.54 11.50
CA VAL A 435 -10.77 -21.44 12.95
C VAL A 435 -11.76 -22.30 13.72
N LEU A 436 -13.06 -22.21 13.42
CA LEU A 436 -14.10 -22.99 14.07
C LEU A 436 -13.98 -24.50 13.77
N ALA A 437 -13.62 -24.87 12.54
CA ALA A 437 -13.35 -26.27 12.21
C ALA A 437 -12.17 -26.85 13.00
N GLN A 438 -11.11 -26.04 13.22
CA GLN A 438 -9.97 -26.43 14.05
C GLN A 438 -10.39 -26.64 15.51
N VAL A 439 -11.20 -25.72 16.05
CA VAL A 439 -11.71 -25.82 17.43
C VAL A 439 -12.60 -27.04 17.58
N GLN A 440 -13.49 -27.31 16.63
CA GLN A 440 -14.39 -28.46 16.63
C GLN A 440 -13.60 -29.80 16.64
N GLY A 441 -12.47 -29.84 15.92
CA GLY A 441 -11.57 -31.00 15.88
C GLY A 441 -10.72 -31.22 17.14
N THR A 442 -10.82 -30.33 18.15
CA THR A 442 -10.06 -30.44 19.42
C THR A 442 -10.98 -30.83 20.56
N GLU A 443 -10.41 -31.52 21.59
CA GLU A 443 -11.15 -31.76 22.82
C GLU A 443 -11.29 -30.45 23.62
N LEU A 444 -12.53 -29.95 23.69
CA LEU A 444 -12.88 -28.78 24.50
C LEU A 444 -13.19 -29.21 25.92
N ASN A 445 -12.56 -28.58 26.90
CA ASN A 445 -12.98 -28.68 28.28
C ASN A 445 -14.23 -27.81 28.53
N SER A 446 -14.93 -28.07 29.65
CA SER A 446 -16.16 -27.34 30.02
C SER A 446 -15.97 -25.82 30.05
N LEU A 447 -14.85 -25.31 30.56
CA LEU A 447 -14.56 -23.87 30.62
C LEU A 447 -14.41 -23.23 29.24
N SER A 448 -13.74 -23.93 28.33
CA SER A 448 -13.60 -23.46 26.94
C SER A 448 -14.95 -23.46 26.22
N LEU A 449 -15.74 -24.49 26.42
CA LEU A 449 -17.09 -24.61 25.87
C LEU A 449 -18.00 -23.48 26.40
N ASP A 450 -17.94 -23.16 27.71
CA ASP A 450 -18.65 -22.03 28.30
C ASP A 450 -18.29 -20.71 27.64
N ARG A 451 -17.01 -20.47 27.34
CA ARG A 451 -16.52 -19.25 26.69
C ARG A 451 -17.02 -19.14 25.25
N PHE A 452 -16.96 -20.24 24.47
CA PHE A 452 -17.48 -20.25 23.11
C PHE A 452 -19.00 -20.03 23.07
N ALA A 453 -19.76 -20.72 23.95
CA ALA A 453 -21.19 -20.54 24.03
C ALA A 453 -21.57 -19.10 24.43
N SER A 454 -20.86 -18.51 25.38
CA SER A 454 -21.06 -17.11 25.77
C SER A 454 -20.75 -16.14 24.62
N LEU A 455 -19.64 -16.33 23.90
CA LEU A 455 -19.27 -15.50 22.75
C LEU A 455 -20.36 -15.54 21.67
N PHE A 456 -20.77 -16.72 21.23
CA PHE A 456 -21.77 -16.83 20.18
C PHE A 456 -23.15 -16.38 20.63
N SER A 457 -23.56 -16.65 21.88
CA SER A 457 -24.82 -16.12 22.39
C SER A 457 -24.83 -14.58 22.46
N GLY A 458 -23.69 -13.97 22.79
CA GLY A 458 -23.57 -12.53 22.91
C GLY A 458 -23.43 -11.78 21.57
N LYS A 459 -22.78 -12.41 20.58
CA LYS A 459 -22.46 -11.77 19.27
C LYS A 459 -23.30 -12.33 18.11
N PHE A 460 -24.24 -13.21 18.38
CA PHE A 460 -25.01 -13.88 17.33
C PHE A 460 -25.83 -12.93 16.47
N GLY A 461 -26.25 -11.79 17.04
CA GLY A 461 -26.93 -10.72 16.31
C GLY A 461 -26.14 -10.27 15.09
N LEU A 462 -24.82 -10.07 15.23
CA LEU A 462 -23.95 -9.64 14.13
C LEU A 462 -23.92 -10.67 12.98
N ILE A 463 -23.85 -11.96 13.32
CA ILE A 463 -23.90 -13.05 12.34
C ILE A 463 -25.26 -13.07 11.62
N LYS A 464 -26.35 -12.91 12.38
CA LYS A 464 -27.71 -12.92 11.85
C LYS A 464 -27.93 -11.74 10.91
N ASP A 465 -27.53 -10.54 11.33
CA ASP A 465 -27.70 -9.32 10.56
C ASP A 465 -26.92 -9.40 9.23
N ASP A 466 -25.68 -9.93 9.25
CA ASP A 466 -24.89 -10.16 8.04
C ASP A 466 -25.56 -11.17 7.09
N LEU A 467 -26.13 -12.26 7.62
CA LEU A 467 -26.80 -13.27 6.81
C LEU A 467 -28.13 -12.77 6.23
N GLU A 468 -28.87 -11.92 6.97
CA GLU A 468 -30.17 -11.37 6.54
C GLU A 468 -30.01 -10.16 5.60
N SER A 469 -28.87 -9.48 5.61
CA SER A 469 -28.57 -8.38 4.67
C SER A 469 -28.36 -8.87 3.23
N GLN A 470 -28.08 -10.17 3.05
CA GLN A 470 -27.81 -10.76 1.73
C GLN A 470 -29.07 -11.17 0.99
N VAL A 471 -29.51 -10.33 0.12
CA VAL A 471 -30.47 -10.72 -0.94
C VAL A 471 -29.67 -11.33 -2.10
N VAL A 472 -29.40 -12.63 -2.02
CA VAL A 472 -28.76 -13.35 -3.13
C VAL A 472 -29.84 -13.70 -4.13
N ASP A 473 -29.75 -13.15 -5.34
CA ASP A 473 -30.51 -13.58 -6.49
C ASP A 473 -30.06 -15.02 -6.84
N GLU A 474 -30.86 -16.02 -6.48
CA GLU A 474 -30.51 -17.45 -6.69
C GLU A 474 -30.28 -17.81 -8.17
N GLU A 475 -30.69 -16.96 -9.09
CA GLU A 475 -30.52 -17.19 -10.54
C GLU A 475 -29.13 -16.80 -11.09
N LYS A 476 -28.29 -16.13 -10.30
CA LYS A 476 -26.97 -15.61 -10.73
C LYS A 476 -25.82 -15.98 -9.80
N LEU A 477 -25.85 -17.15 -9.15
CA LEU A 477 -24.78 -17.56 -8.26
C LEU A 477 -23.44 -17.64 -9.01
N THR A 478 -22.46 -16.88 -8.51
CA THR A 478 -21.05 -16.98 -8.93
C THR A 478 -20.35 -18.16 -8.23
N PRO A 479 -19.21 -18.65 -8.74
CA PRO A 479 -18.40 -19.64 -8.04
C PRO A 479 -17.95 -19.16 -6.63
N GLU A 480 -17.69 -17.86 -6.48
CA GLU A 480 -17.31 -17.21 -5.23
C GLU A 480 -18.47 -17.27 -4.21
N ASP A 481 -19.70 -17.01 -4.63
CA ASP A 481 -20.89 -17.12 -3.78
C ASP A 481 -21.10 -18.56 -3.28
N ALA A 482 -20.82 -19.52 -4.11
CA ALA A 482 -20.89 -20.93 -3.72
C ALA A 482 -19.83 -21.29 -2.65
N LEU A 483 -18.63 -20.72 -2.75
CA LEU A 483 -17.59 -20.87 -1.73
C LEU A 483 -17.99 -20.20 -0.42
N LEU A 484 -18.50 -18.98 -0.49
CA LEU A 484 -18.99 -18.22 0.67
C LEU A 484 -20.09 -18.99 1.40
N LYS A 485 -21.11 -19.46 0.67
CA LYS A 485 -22.17 -20.31 1.25
C LYS A 485 -21.59 -21.57 1.93
N GLY A 486 -20.55 -22.16 1.34
CA GLY A 486 -19.85 -23.29 1.92
C GLY A 486 -19.10 -22.96 3.22
N TRP A 487 -18.51 -21.78 3.35
CA TRP A 487 -17.85 -21.33 4.59
C TRP A 487 -18.90 -20.99 5.66
N ILE A 488 -19.92 -20.23 5.31
CA ILE A 488 -21.06 -19.89 6.19
C ILE A 488 -21.68 -21.17 6.75
N SER A 489 -22.00 -22.15 5.90
CA SER A 489 -22.60 -23.42 6.33
C SER A 489 -21.70 -24.17 7.32
N ARG A 490 -20.39 -24.19 7.08
CA ARG A 490 -19.42 -24.79 8.03
C ARG A 490 -19.37 -24.07 9.36
N CYS A 491 -19.41 -22.73 9.34
CA CYS A 491 -19.46 -21.93 10.56
C CYS A 491 -20.73 -22.23 11.36
N LEU A 492 -21.91 -22.22 10.71
CA LEU A 492 -23.18 -22.51 11.36
C LEU A 492 -23.25 -23.94 11.93
N MET A 493 -22.68 -24.93 11.21
CA MET A 493 -22.54 -26.30 11.74
C MET A 493 -21.66 -26.35 12.98
N ALA A 494 -20.53 -25.65 12.99
CA ALA A 494 -19.63 -25.61 14.15
C ALA A 494 -20.29 -24.90 15.35
N ILE A 495 -20.95 -23.78 15.12
CA ILE A 495 -21.71 -23.06 16.17
C ILE A 495 -22.83 -23.96 16.71
N SER A 496 -23.60 -24.64 15.86
CA SER A 496 -24.63 -25.60 16.30
C SER A 496 -24.02 -26.69 17.19
N PHE A 497 -22.90 -27.27 16.78
CA PHE A 497 -22.20 -28.29 17.58
C PHE A 497 -21.79 -27.79 18.98
N PHE A 498 -21.26 -26.56 19.09
CA PHE A 498 -20.89 -25.98 20.38
C PHE A 498 -22.12 -25.70 21.24
N MET A 499 -23.21 -25.19 20.66
CA MET A 499 -24.43 -24.91 21.39
C MET A 499 -25.13 -26.17 21.87
N GLU A 500 -25.26 -27.22 21.04
CA GLU A 500 -25.83 -28.52 21.42
C GLU A 500 -25.06 -29.13 22.60
N ARG A 501 -23.73 -29.23 22.48
CA ARG A 501 -22.88 -29.79 23.51
C ARG A 501 -22.94 -29.00 24.83
N TRP A 502 -22.98 -27.67 24.73
CA TRP A 502 -23.07 -26.81 25.91
C TRP A 502 -24.44 -26.95 26.61
N ILE A 503 -25.55 -26.97 25.83
CA ILE A 503 -26.90 -27.17 26.37
C ILE A 503 -27.00 -28.54 27.07
N GLU A 504 -26.47 -29.60 26.49
CA GLU A 504 -26.44 -30.93 27.11
C GLU A 504 -25.71 -30.90 28.44
N GLU A 505 -24.54 -30.27 28.52
CA GLU A 505 -23.73 -30.19 29.75
C GLU A 505 -24.42 -29.34 30.83
N LYS A 506 -25.09 -28.25 30.48
CA LYS A 506 -25.67 -27.28 31.43
C LYS A 506 -27.16 -27.52 31.72
N SER A 507 -27.84 -28.44 31.04
CA SER A 507 -29.26 -28.67 31.21
C SER A 507 -29.71 -28.98 32.65
N SER A 508 -28.79 -29.50 33.46
CA SER A 508 -29.06 -29.85 34.86
C SER A 508 -28.64 -28.79 35.90
N GLN A 509 -27.84 -27.78 35.51
CA GLN A 509 -27.21 -26.85 36.46
C GLN A 509 -27.18 -25.40 35.97
N GLY A 510 -27.61 -25.12 34.74
CA GLY A 510 -27.45 -23.82 34.09
C GLY A 510 -28.52 -22.78 34.40
N ASN A 511 -28.17 -21.51 34.21
CA ASN A 511 -29.11 -20.42 34.18
C ASN A 511 -30.13 -20.62 33.01
N LYS A 512 -31.39 -20.59 33.31
CA LYS A 512 -32.46 -20.83 32.31
C LYS A 512 -32.40 -19.86 31.13
N ASP A 513 -32.15 -18.56 31.41
CA ASP A 513 -32.08 -17.53 30.37
C ASP A 513 -30.91 -17.77 29.41
N ALA A 514 -29.74 -18.17 29.91
CA ALA A 514 -28.58 -18.51 29.09
C ALA A 514 -28.84 -19.75 28.21
N ILE A 515 -29.58 -20.74 28.74
CA ILE A 515 -29.94 -21.93 27.97
C ILE A 515 -30.94 -21.59 26.90
N ASP A 516 -31.91 -20.72 27.18
CA ASP A 516 -32.93 -20.30 26.21
C ASP A 516 -32.30 -19.47 25.08
N ASN A 517 -31.32 -18.56 25.39
CA ASN A 517 -30.55 -17.86 24.36
C ASN A 517 -29.74 -18.84 23.48
N ALA A 518 -29.06 -19.81 24.08
CA ALA A 518 -28.31 -20.80 23.31
C ALA A 518 -29.21 -21.68 22.42
N ARG A 519 -30.44 -21.98 22.84
CA ARG A 519 -31.43 -22.67 22.03
C ARG A 519 -31.93 -21.82 20.86
N GLU A 520 -32.08 -20.52 21.05
CA GLU A 520 -32.44 -19.59 19.98
C GLU A 520 -31.35 -19.58 18.89
N VAL A 521 -30.06 -19.42 19.27
CA VAL A 521 -28.93 -19.52 18.35
C VAL A 521 -28.92 -20.84 17.59
N LEU A 522 -29.08 -21.96 18.32
CA LEU A 522 -29.12 -23.30 17.72
C LEU A 522 -30.26 -23.44 16.71
N SER A 523 -31.47 -22.99 17.08
CA SER A 523 -32.66 -23.05 16.23
C SER A 523 -32.45 -22.26 14.93
N TYR A 524 -31.87 -21.07 15.01
CA TYR A 524 -31.56 -20.25 13.83
C TYR A 524 -30.55 -20.96 12.93
N CYS A 525 -29.40 -21.41 13.48
CA CYS A 525 -28.40 -22.13 12.70
C CYS A 525 -28.96 -23.34 11.98
N GLN A 526 -29.80 -24.15 12.66
CA GLN A 526 -30.44 -25.32 12.07
C GLN A 526 -31.47 -24.96 10.97
N LYS A 527 -32.11 -23.79 11.10
CA LYS A 527 -33.02 -23.29 10.07
C LYS A 527 -32.28 -22.79 8.85
N ALA A 528 -31.20 -22.07 9.04
CA ALA A 528 -30.35 -21.50 7.97
C ALA A 528 -29.56 -22.58 7.20
N LEU A 529 -29.35 -23.76 7.78
CA LEU A 529 -28.71 -24.91 7.14
C LEU A 529 -29.67 -25.78 6.28
N ARG A 530 -30.97 -25.54 6.34
CA ARG A 530 -32.01 -26.26 5.55
C ARG A 530 -32.26 -25.61 4.22
#